data_bc501ef4e9a2b50167bf95faed865378
#
_entry.id   bc501ef4e9a2b50167bf95faed865378
#
_cell.length_a   1.000
_cell.length_b   1.000
_cell.length_c   1.000
_cell.angle_alpha   90.00
_cell.angle_beta   90.00
_cell.angle_gamma   90.00
#
_symmetry.space_group_name_H-M   'P 1'
#
loop_
_entity.id
_entity.type
_entity.pdbx_description
1 polymer ?
#
loop_
_entity_poly.entity_id
_entity_poly.type
_entity_poly.pdbx_seq_one_letter_code
_entity_poly.pdbx_strand_id
1 'polypeptide(L)'
;MSAKFSQARGGLLYIYYIRYLTLLTALIIFTISCAPFRYNRYPETSYITASWYGPDFHGRPPASCERFDMYSRTCAHREYPFGTRLRVTNLANGRSVDCIVNDRGPFVDGRDLDLSYASANKIGIIGPGVGTVRIEVLGRESRYKGAVQVEAPEGPFVVQVGSFKERPNAIRLKKGLELKYSRVYIEEAFIDGEKYFRVRLGKFDSRKDAHFLANTLAEEGYKVIIMK
;
A
#
# COMPACT_ATOMS: atom_id res chain seq x y z
N MET A 1 49.60 -61.49 6.97
CA MET A 1 48.77 -60.76 7.95
C MET A 1 48.60 -59.27 7.56
N SER A 2 48.72 -58.91 6.30
CA SER A 2 48.80 -57.46 5.86
C SER A 2 47.64 -56.94 4.99
N ALA A 3 46.65 -57.74 4.58
CA ALA A 3 45.62 -57.34 3.67
C ALA A 3 44.30 -56.82 4.31
N LYS A 4 44.07 -57.05 5.59
CA LYS A 4 42.84 -56.64 6.29
C LYS A 4 42.83 -55.18 6.81
N PHE A 5 43.99 -54.52 6.90
CA PHE A 5 44.10 -53.15 7.41
C PHE A 5 43.85 -52.05 6.35
N SER A 6 43.98 -52.38 5.06
CA SER A 6 43.76 -51.42 3.96
C SER A 6 42.27 -51.16 3.67
N GLN A 7 41.43 -52.17 3.86
CA GLN A 7 40.00 -52.09 3.53
C GLN A 7 39.19 -51.25 4.55
N ALA A 8 39.63 -51.18 5.81
CA ALA A 8 38.96 -50.43 6.86
C ALA A 8 39.14 -48.89 6.72
N ARG A 9 40.26 -48.43 6.19
CA ARG A 9 40.53 -46.99 5.99
C ARG A 9 39.71 -46.37 4.84
N GLY A 10 39.43 -47.12 3.77
CA GLY A 10 38.59 -46.65 2.66
C GLY A 10 37.11 -46.43 3.04
N GLY A 11 36.58 -47.34 3.88
CA GLY A 11 35.20 -47.24 4.37
C GLY A 11 34.94 -46.02 5.27
N LEU A 12 35.90 -45.70 6.13
CA LEU A 12 35.78 -44.55 7.03
C LEU A 12 35.82 -43.23 6.29
N LEU A 13 36.71 -43.07 5.32
CA LEU A 13 36.82 -41.89 4.44
C LEU A 13 35.55 -41.69 3.60
N TYR A 14 34.96 -42.79 3.10
CA TYR A 14 33.73 -42.75 2.33
C TYR A 14 32.53 -42.28 3.17
N ILE A 15 32.42 -42.73 4.43
CA ILE A 15 31.38 -42.30 5.38
C ILE A 15 31.52 -40.80 5.71
N TYR A 16 32.74 -40.30 5.91
CA TYR A 16 33.00 -38.88 6.14
C TYR A 16 32.64 -38.03 4.92
N TYR A 17 32.96 -38.52 3.72
CA TYR A 17 32.63 -37.83 2.47
C TYR A 17 31.11 -37.71 2.25
N ILE A 18 30.35 -38.78 2.49
CA ILE A 18 28.90 -38.76 2.39
C ILE A 18 28.28 -37.80 3.44
N ARG A 19 28.75 -37.84 4.68
CA ARG A 19 28.29 -36.91 5.73
C ARG A 19 28.60 -35.47 5.41
N TYR A 20 29.74 -35.17 4.82
CA TYR A 20 30.11 -33.84 4.39
C TYR A 20 29.22 -33.37 3.23
N LEU A 21 28.94 -34.24 2.27
CA LEU A 21 28.06 -33.97 1.14
C LEU A 21 26.62 -33.70 1.60
N THR A 22 26.08 -34.46 2.55
CA THR A 22 24.74 -34.27 3.11
C THR A 22 24.64 -32.97 3.93
N LEU A 23 25.66 -32.60 4.68
CA LEU A 23 25.75 -31.33 5.39
C LEU A 23 25.83 -30.15 4.43
N LEU A 24 26.58 -30.27 3.32
CA LEU A 24 26.70 -29.23 2.32
C LEU A 24 25.36 -29.01 1.57
N THR A 25 24.67 -30.11 1.19
CA THR A 25 23.34 -30.03 0.56
C THR A 25 22.29 -29.46 1.51
N ALA A 26 22.30 -29.83 2.79
CA ALA A 26 21.42 -29.25 3.81
C ALA A 26 21.65 -27.74 3.99
N LEU A 27 22.92 -27.29 3.97
CA LEU A 27 23.28 -25.87 4.07
C LEU A 27 22.80 -25.07 2.84
N ILE A 28 22.92 -25.64 1.63
CA ILE A 28 22.46 -25.02 0.39
C ILE A 28 20.92 -24.90 0.39
N ILE A 29 20.19 -25.92 0.84
CA ILE A 29 18.72 -25.90 0.95
C ILE A 29 18.28 -24.83 1.95
N PHE A 30 19.00 -24.63 3.06
CA PHE A 30 18.69 -23.63 4.08
C PHE A 30 18.89 -22.19 3.57
N THR A 31 19.86 -21.94 2.71
CA THR A 31 20.12 -20.62 2.13
C THR A 31 19.12 -20.22 1.05
N ILE A 32 18.52 -21.19 0.35
CA ILE A 32 17.49 -20.92 -0.69
C ILE A 32 16.12 -20.64 -0.04
N SER A 33 15.87 -21.11 1.19
CA SER A 33 14.56 -20.97 1.85
C SER A 33 14.30 -19.61 2.49
N CYS A 34 15.27 -18.68 2.52
CA CYS A 34 15.13 -17.36 3.16
C CYS A 34 14.89 -16.20 2.19
N ALA A 35 14.57 -16.43 0.93
CA ALA A 35 14.08 -15.35 0.09
C ALA A 35 12.66 -14.99 0.54
N PRO A 36 12.39 -13.76 1.03
CA PRO A 36 11.03 -13.38 1.37
C PRO A 36 10.19 -13.44 0.09
N PHE A 37 9.26 -14.40 0.05
CA PHE A 37 8.26 -14.46 -1.02
C PHE A 37 7.41 -13.18 -0.91
N ARG A 38 7.78 -12.15 -1.68
CA ARG A 38 6.96 -10.94 -1.82
C ARG A 38 5.73 -11.33 -2.62
N TYR A 39 4.68 -11.71 -1.92
CA TYR A 39 3.36 -11.81 -2.53
C TYR A 39 2.98 -10.43 -3.06
N ASN A 40 3.11 -10.25 -4.37
CA ASN A 40 2.60 -9.05 -5.02
C ASN A 40 1.06 -9.15 -5.03
N ARG A 41 0.41 -8.50 -4.08
CA ARG A 41 -1.05 -8.53 -3.89
C ARG A 41 -1.80 -7.99 -5.12
N TYR A 42 -1.10 -7.30 -6.00
CA TYR A 42 -1.68 -6.64 -7.17
C TYR A 42 -1.07 -7.21 -8.45
N PRO A 43 -1.87 -7.43 -9.50
CA PRO A 43 -1.35 -7.86 -10.78
C PRO A 43 -0.36 -6.82 -11.33
N GLU A 44 0.70 -7.27 -11.98
CA GLU A 44 1.69 -6.38 -12.58
C GLU A 44 1.08 -5.51 -13.69
N THR A 45 0.06 -6.04 -14.38
CA THR A 45 -0.66 -5.36 -15.46
C THR A 45 -2.16 -5.62 -15.35
N SER A 46 -2.97 -4.58 -15.55
CA SER A 46 -4.44 -4.66 -15.56
C SER A 46 -5.03 -3.72 -16.60
N TYR A 47 -6.23 -4.06 -17.09
CA TYR A 47 -7.04 -3.23 -17.98
C TYR A 47 -8.25 -2.71 -17.20
N ILE A 48 -8.40 -1.39 -17.13
CA ILE A 48 -9.37 -0.74 -16.26
C ILE A 48 -9.95 0.52 -16.92
N THR A 49 -11.02 1.04 -16.36
CA THR A 49 -11.60 2.33 -16.75
C THR A 49 -11.00 3.46 -15.92
N ALA A 50 -10.33 4.39 -16.58
CA ALA A 50 -9.85 5.62 -15.98
C ALA A 50 -10.74 6.82 -16.32
N SER A 51 -10.86 7.71 -15.34
CA SER A 51 -11.43 9.05 -15.50
C SER A 51 -10.48 10.09 -14.91
N TRP A 52 -10.91 11.32 -14.76
CA TRP A 52 -10.12 12.35 -14.11
C TRP A 52 -10.99 13.20 -13.21
N TYR A 53 -10.41 13.74 -12.15
CA TYR A 53 -11.10 14.63 -11.25
C TYR A 53 -10.81 16.09 -11.57
N GLY A 54 -11.89 16.87 -11.59
CA GLY A 54 -11.90 18.24 -12.08
C GLY A 54 -11.23 19.24 -11.15
N PRO A 55 -11.26 20.55 -11.53
CA PRO A 55 -10.59 21.64 -10.81
C PRO A 55 -11.10 21.85 -9.38
N ASP A 56 -12.32 21.42 -9.07
CA ASP A 56 -12.96 21.58 -7.75
C ASP A 56 -12.20 20.91 -6.61
N PHE A 57 -11.28 20.00 -6.92
CA PHE A 57 -10.43 19.29 -5.95
C PHE A 57 -9.07 19.95 -5.74
N HIS A 58 -8.70 20.94 -6.57
CA HIS A 58 -7.41 21.60 -6.47
C HIS A 58 -7.23 22.30 -5.12
N GLY A 59 -6.08 22.05 -4.47
CA GLY A 59 -5.76 22.61 -3.16
C GLY A 59 -6.39 21.89 -1.96
N ARG A 60 -7.32 20.93 -2.17
CA ARG A 60 -7.92 20.14 -1.09
C ARG A 60 -6.97 19.02 -0.65
N PRO A 61 -6.95 18.63 0.63
CA PRO A 61 -6.15 17.49 1.06
C PRO A 61 -6.78 16.17 0.56
N PRO A 62 -6.01 15.35 -0.18
CA PRO A 62 -6.39 13.98 -0.53
C PRO A 62 -6.29 13.05 0.69
N ALA A 63 -6.62 11.77 0.51
CA ALA A 63 -6.59 10.78 1.58
C ALA A 63 -5.18 10.53 2.15
N SER A 64 -4.11 10.86 1.41
CA SER A 64 -2.73 10.83 1.91
C SER A 64 -2.35 12.02 2.80
N CYS A 65 -3.28 12.98 3.02
CA CYS A 65 -3.05 14.23 3.74
C CYS A 65 -2.02 15.18 3.08
N GLU A 66 -1.61 14.95 1.85
CA GLU A 66 -0.84 15.90 1.05
C GLU A 66 -1.80 16.91 0.37
N ARG A 67 -1.29 18.08 -0.01
CA ARG A 67 -2.11 19.04 -0.76
C ARG A 67 -2.26 18.57 -2.20
N PHE A 68 -3.51 18.38 -2.69
CA PHE A 68 -3.75 17.98 -4.06
C PHE A 68 -3.38 19.11 -5.03
N ASP A 69 -2.47 18.79 -5.94
CA ASP A 69 -2.10 19.63 -7.07
C ASP A 69 -2.55 18.95 -8.38
N MET A 70 -3.54 19.53 -9.06
CA MET A 70 -4.07 19.01 -10.32
C MET A 70 -3.04 18.97 -11.45
N TYR A 71 -1.96 19.75 -11.35
CA TYR A 71 -0.87 19.81 -12.33
C TYR A 71 0.25 18.80 -12.04
N SER A 72 0.24 18.17 -10.88
CA SER A 72 1.13 17.05 -10.54
C SER A 72 0.62 15.74 -11.14
N ARG A 73 1.54 14.83 -11.48
CA ARG A 73 1.20 13.52 -12.05
C ARG A 73 0.81 12.55 -10.94
N THR A 74 -0.43 12.65 -10.48
CA THR A 74 -1.00 11.82 -9.43
C THR A 74 -2.28 11.13 -9.88
N CYS A 75 -2.72 10.16 -9.11
CA CYS A 75 -3.95 9.43 -9.34
C CYS A 75 -4.57 8.93 -8.03
N ALA A 76 -5.87 8.66 -8.07
CA ALA A 76 -6.61 7.99 -7.00
C ALA A 76 -6.95 6.57 -7.40
N HIS A 77 -6.72 5.63 -6.48
CA HIS A 77 -7.11 4.23 -6.61
C HIS A 77 -7.67 3.71 -5.29
N ARG A 78 -8.65 2.81 -5.37
CA ARG A 78 -9.34 2.29 -4.18
C ARG A 78 -8.41 1.53 -3.24
N GLU A 79 -7.50 0.72 -3.78
CA GLU A 79 -6.78 -0.30 -3.01
C GLU A 79 -5.25 -0.17 -3.02
N TYR A 80 -4.63 0.31 -4.12
CA TYR A 80 -3.17 0.41 -4.19
C TYR A 80 -2.62 1.25 -3.03
N PRO A 81 -1.54 0.81 -2.36
CA PRO A 81 -0.88 1.61 -1.33
C PRO A 81 -0.51 3.00 -1.84
N PHE A 82 -0.55 4.01 -0.96
CA PHE A 82 -0.04 5.32 -1.34
C PHE A 82 1.44 5.24 -1.72
N GLY A 83 1.82 6.03 -2.70
CA GLY A 83 3.14 6.00 -3.30
C GLY A 83 3.34 4.95 -4.38
N THR A 84 2.35 4.10 -4.66
CA THR A 84 2.43 3.18 -5.81
C THR A 84 2.57 3.98 -7.09
N ARG A 85 3.62 3.68 -7.86
CA ARG A 85 3.85 4.28 -9.18
C ARG A 85 3.22 3.39 -10.24
N LEU A 86 2.32 3.99 -11.01
CA LEU A 86 1.61 3.32 -12.09
C LEU A 86 2.00 3.97 -13.42
N ARG A 87 2.30 3.14 -14.42
CA ARG A 87 2.26 3.55 -15.82
C ARG A 87 0.86 3.33 -16.34
N VAL A 88 0.24 4.38 -16.83
CA VAL A 88 -1.12 4.37 -17.36
C VAL A 88 -1.06 4.64 -18.86
N THR A 89 -1.50 3.67 -19.66
CA THR A 89 -1.50 3.74 -21.13
C THR A 89 -2.95 3.76 -21.63
N ASN A 90 -3.31 4.81 -22.36
CA ASN A 90 -4.62 4.91 -23.02
C ASN A 90 -4.62 3.98 -24.25
N LEU A 91 -5.54 3.01 -24.28
CA LEU A 91 -5.61 2.02 -25.34
C LEU A 91 -6.10 2.61 -26.69
N ALA A 92 -6.83 3.71 -26.67
CA ALA A 92 -7.33 4.34 -27.89
C ALA A 92 -6.25 5.05 -28.71
N ASN A 93 -5.14 5.48 -28.08
CA ASN A 93 -4.11 6.27 -28.77
C ASN A 93 -2.66 5.89 -28.43
N GLY A 94 -2.46 4.91 -27.54
CA GLY A 94 -1.14 4.41 -27.12
C GLY A 94 -0.31 5.37 -26.24
N ARG A 95 -0.85 6.56 -25.88
CA ARG A 95 -0.14 7.53 -25.04
C ARG A 95 -0.08 7.04 -23.60
N SER A 96 1.05 7.28 -22.95
CA SER A 96 1.28 6.84 -21.57
C SER A 96 1.69 7.98 -20.65
N VAL A 97 1.41 7.82 -19.36
CA VAL A 97 1.88 8.66 -18.27
C VAL A 97 2.21 7.81 -17.05
N ASP A 98 3.27 8.16 -16.34
CA ASP A 98 3.54 7.61 -15.02
C ASP A 98 2.90 8.53 -13.97
N CYS A 99 2.07 7.97 -13.08
CA CYS A 99 1.45 8.70 -11.96
C CYS A 99 1.68 7.99 -10.63
N ILE A 100 1.50 8.74 -9.55
CA ILE A 100 1.66 8.25 -8.17
C ILE A 100 0.28 8.20 -7.52
N VAL A 101 -0.06 7.06 -6.93
CA VAL A 101 -1.29 6.92 -6.14
C VAL A 101 -1.11 7.69 -4.82
N ASN A 102 -1.89 8.75 -4.64
CA ASN A 102 -1.88 9.58 -3.43
C ASN A 102 -3.29 9.87 -2.88
N ASP A 103 -4.34 9.36 -3.53
CA ASP A 103 -5.72 9.51 -3.05
C ASP A 103 -6.51 8.20 -3.15
N ARG A 104 -7.69 8.17 -2.49
CA ARG A 104 -8.66 7.07 -2.53
C ARG A 104 -9.85 7.43 -3.41
N GLY A 105 -10.26 6.47 -4.19
CA GLY A 105 -11.35 6.55 -5.18
C GLY A 105 -10.93 5.91 -6.49
N PRO A 106 -11.76 6.01 -7.53
CA PRO A 106 -13.12 6.55 -7.54
C PRO A 106 -14.12 5.70 -6.74
N PHE A 107 -15.14 6.35 -6.18
CA PHE A 107 -16.28 5.69 -5.53
C PHE A 107 -17.56 5.83 -6.38
N VAL A 108 -17.39 5.75 -7.69
CA VAL A 108 -18.42 5.78 -8.73
C VAL A 108 -18.31 4.46 -9.49
N ASP A 109 -19.44 3.82 -9.72
CA ASP A 109 -19.49 2.55 -10.43
C ASP A 109 -18.96 2.69 -11.87
N GLY A 110 -18.29 1.62 -12.33
CA GLY A 110 -17.69 1.58 -13.66
C GLY A 110 -16.40 2.40 -13.82
N ARG A 111 -15.84 2.95 -12.74
CA ARG A 111 -14.58 3.66 -12.73
C ARG A 111 -13.62 3.02 -11.72
N ASP A 112 -12.36 2.85 -12.10
CA ASP A 112 -11.35 2.16 -11.30
C ASP A 112 -10.18 3.08 -10.91
N LEU A 113 -9.87 4.07 -11.75
CA LEU A 113 -8.77 5.01 -11.57
C LEU A 113 -9.23 6.43 -11.87
N ASP A 114 -8.91 7.39 -10.99
CA ASP A 114 -9.07 8.80 -11.28
C ASP A 114 -7.71 9.47 -11.45
N LEU A 115 -7.48 10.11 -12.59
CA LEU A 115 -6.24 10.80 -12.89
C LEU A 115 -6.32 12.29 -12.52
N SER A 116 -5.19 12.88 -12.13
CA SER A 116 -5.06 14.33 -12.09
C SER A 116 -5.26 14.93 -13.48
N TYR A 117 -5.54 16.22 -13.57
CA TYR A 117 -5.63 16.93 -14.85
C TYR A 117 -4.38 16.73 -15.71
N ALA A 118 -3.18 16.90 -15.13
CA ALA A 118 -1.93 16.73 -15.86
C ALA A 118 -1.76 15.33 -16.42
N SER A 119 -2.11 14.30 -15.62
CA SER A 119 -2.03 12.90 -16.07
C SER A 119 -3.03 12.60 -17.18
N ALA A 120 -4.28 13.05 -17.02
CA ALA A 120 -5.35 12.84 -18.00
C ALA A 120 -5.10 13.58 -19.32
N ASN A 121 -4.58 14.81 -19.25
CA ASN A 121 -4.22 15.60 -20.42
C ASN A 121 -3.08 14.91 -21.22
N LYS A 122 -2.09 14.37 -20.52
CA LYS A 122 -0.95 13.68 -21.15
C LYS A 122 -1.39 12.50 -22.00
N ILE A 123 -2.38 11.74 -21.55
CA ILE A 123 -2.88 10.55 -22.27
C ILE A 123 -4.14 10.81 -23.10
N GLY A 124 -4.62 12.06 -23.13
CA GLY A 124 -5.70 12.49 -24.02
C GLY A 124 -7.10 12.03 -23.62
N ILE A 125 -7.42 11.93 -22.31
CA ILE A 125 -8.77 11.56 -21.83
C ILE A 125 -9.58 12.75 -21.29
N ILE A 126 -9.05 13.99 -21.35
CA ILE A 126 -9.77 15.17 -20.87
C ILE A 126 -11.08 15.35 -21.64
N GLY A 127 -11.05 15.30 -22.97
CA GLY A 127 -12.23 15.50 -23.81
C GLY A 127 -13.28 14.41 -23.64
N PRO A 128 -12.92 13.12 -23.76
CA PRO A 128 -13.85 12.01 -23.54
C PRO A 128 -14.34 11.89 -22.08
N GLY A 129 -13.58 12.39 -21.10
CA GLY A 129 -13.87 12.30 -19.68
C GLY A 129 -13.51 10.96 -19.04
N VAL A 130 -13.62 9.87 -19.81
CA VAL A 130 -13.28 8.50 -19.41
C VAL A 130 -12.56 7.77 -20.56
N GLY A 131 -11.82 6.72 -20.22
CA GLY A 131 -11.16 5.89 -21.22
C GLY A 131 -10.69 4.56 -20.66
N THR A 132 -10.61 3.53 -21.52
CA THR A 132 -10.01 2.25 -21.15
C THR A 132 -8.48 2.39 -21.20
N VAL A 133 -7.84 2.02 -20.10
CA VAL A 133 -6.40 2.12 -19.95
C VAL A 133 -5.81 0.80 -19.51
N ARG A 134 -4.57 0.55 -19.91
CA ARG A 134 -3.70 -0.46 -19.30
C ARG A 134 -2.89 0.21 -18.21
N ILE A 135 -2.85 -0.40 -17.04
CA ILE A 135 -1.97 0.01 -15.94
C ILE A 135 -0.88 -1.03 -15.70
N GLU A 136 0.31 -0.56 -15.36
CA GLU A 136 1.48 -1.36 -15.02
C GLU A 136 2.06 -0.82 -13.72
N VAL A 137 2.31 -1.71 -12.74
CA VAL A 137 2.90 -1.31 -11.46
C VAL A 137 4.42 -1.20 -11.63
N LEU A 138 4.96 0.01 -11.50
CA LEU A 138 6.38 0.31 -11.63
C LEU A 138 7.17 0.21 -10.31
N GLY A 139 6.47 0.07 -9.18
CA GLY A 139 7.05 0.05 -7.85
C GLY A 139 6.39 1.04 -6.91
N ARG A 140 7.05 1.40 -5.81
CA ARG A 140 6.51 2.29 -4.79
C ARG A 140 7.57 3.28 -4.27
N GLU A 141 7.19 4.54 -4.11
CA GLU A 141 8.05 5.56 -3.52
C GLU A 141 8.12 5.42 -1.99
N SER A 142 9.34 5.41 -1.46
CA SER A 142 9.59 5.22 -0.01
C SER A 142 9.06 6.36 0.85
N ARG A 143 8.95 7.60 0.33
CA ARG A 143 8.41 8.76 1.05
C ARG A 143 6.96 8.59 1.51
N TYR A 144 6.21 7.69 0.87
CA TYR A 144 4.84 7.35 1.23
C TYR A 144 4.74 6.20 2.24
N LYS A 145 5.83 5.79 2.87
CA LYS A 145 5.73 4.93 4.05
C LYS A 145 5.11 5.72 5.19
N GLY A 146 4.05 5.20 5.74
CA GLY A 146 3.35 5.82 6.86
C GLY A 146 4.18 5.75 8.14
N ALA A 147 3.79 6.54 9.12
CA ALA A 147 4.36 6.52 10.46
C ALA A 147 3.25 6.23 11.47
N VAL A 148 3.59 5.52 12.55
CA VAL A 148 2.72 5.28 13.68
C VAL A 148 3.17 6.17 14.83
N GLN A 149 2.26 7.01 15.33
CA GLN A 149 2.44 7.79 16.55
C GLN A 149 1.57 7.17 17.66
N VAL A 150 2.03 7.24 18.89
CA VAL A 150 1.29 6.73 20.06
C VAL A 150 1.10 7.85 21.05
N GLU A 151 -0.16 8.26 21.25
CA GLU A 151 -0.54 9.31 22.19
C GLU A 151 -1.19 8.74 23.47
N ALA A 152 -1.63 7.47 23.45
CA ALA A 152 -2.26 6.82 24.59
C ALA A 152 -1.34 5.78 25.23
N PRO A 153 -0.92 5.95 26.49
CA PRO A 153 -0.16 4.92 27.20
C PRO A 153 -1.04 3.73 27.63
N GLU A 154 -2.34 3.97 27.89
CA GLU A 154 -3.29 2.96 28.36
C GLU A 154 -4.61 3.02 27.56
N GLY A 155 -5.30 1.87 27.44
CA GLY A 155 -6.52 1.71 26.66
C GLY A 155 -7.82 2.17 27.35
N PRO A 156 -8.96 2.07 26.68
CA PRO A 156 -9.15 1.47 25.35
C PRO A 156 -8.53 2.30 24.22
N PHE A 157 -8.00 1.61 23.20
CA PHE A 157 -7.26 2.25 22.11
C PHE A 157 -8.14 2.39 20.87
N VAL A 158 -7.98 3.49 20.14
CA VAL A 158 -8.49 3.71 18.79
C VAL A 158 -7.36 4.08 17.86
N VAL A 159 -7.51 3.77 16.57
CA VAL A 159 -6.52 4.08 15.54
C VAL A 159 -7.06 5.19 14.66
N GLN A 160 -6.49 6.39 14.76
CA GLN A 160 -6.86 7.53 13.94
C GLN A 160 -5.97 7.58 12.69
N VAL A 161 -6.60 7.73 11.51
CA VAL A 161 -5.92 7.69 10.20
C VAL A 161 -5.95 9.05 9.49
N GLY A 162 -6.85 9.93 9.89
CA GLY A 162 -6.93 11.28 9.32
C GLY A 162 -7.77 12.22 10.18
N SER A 163 -7.53 13.51 9.98
CA SER A 163 -8.30 14.60 10.59
C SER A 163 -8.49 15.70 9.54
N PHE A 164 -9.72 16.09 9.26
CA PHE A 164 -10.06 16.99 8.16
C PHE A 164 -10.97 18.11 8.64
N LYS A 165 -10.78 19.32 8.17
CA LYS A 165 -11.72 20.44 8.36
C LYS A 165 -13.00 20.23 7.54
N GLU A 166 -12.91 19.61 6.38
CA GLU A 166 -14.02 19.35 5.47
C GLU A 166 -14.53 17.91 5.60
N ARG A 167 -15.80 17.75 5.90
CA ARG A 167 -16.47 16.45 6.04
C ARG A 167 -16.37 15.55 4.79
N PRO A 168 -16.49 16.08 3.55
CA PRO A 168 -16.34 15.25 2.34
C PRO A 168 -15.00 14.52 2.24
N ASN A 169 -13.89 15.12 2.69
CA ASN A 169 -12.57 14.49 2.68
C ASN A 169 -12.50 13.32 3.67
N ALA A 170 -13.09 13.49 4.87
CA ALA A 170 -13.21 12.41 5.85
C ALA A 170 -14.07 11.25 5.32
N ILE A 171 -15.19 11.55 4.65
CA ILE A 171 -16.06 10.54 4.02
C ILE A 171 -15.30 9.77 2.94
N ARG A 172 -14.51 10.43 2.11
CA ARG A 172 -13.70 9.78 1.07
C ARG A 172 -12.69 8.80 1.67
N LEU A 173 -11.94 9.25 2.68
CA LEU A 173 -11.00 8.37 3.38
C LEU A 173 -11.73 7.20 4.05
N LYS A 174 -12.85 7.46 4.74
CA LYS A 174 -13.67 6.40 5.35
C LYS A 174 -14.08 5.35 4.33
N LYS A 175 -14.66 5.76 3.18
CA LYS A 175 -15.06 4.83 2.10
C LYS A 175 -13.92 3.97 1.61
N GLY A 176 -12.71 4.54 1.42
CA GLY A 176 -11.53 3.78 1.02
C GLY A 176 -11.10 2.75 2.06
N LEU A 177 -11.16 3.10 3.34
CA LEU A 177 -10.82 2.19 4.42
C LEU A 177 -11.86 1.07 4.61
N GLU A 178 -13.15 1.35 4.41
CA GLU A 178 -14.24 0.39 4.54
C GLU A 178 -14.17 -0.76 3.51
N LEU A 179 -13.43 -0.60 2.43
CA LEU A 179 -13.17 -1.69 1.47
C LEU A 179 -12.33 -2.83 2.06
N LYS A 180 -11.53 -2.56 3.10
CA LYS A 180 -10.58 -3.51 3.68
C LYS A 180 -10.75 -3.70 5.18
N TYR A 181 -11.32 -2.72 5.88
CA TYR A 181 -11.37 -2.68 7.32
C TYR A 181 -12.78 -2.49 7.83
N SER A 182 -13.14 -3.21 8.87
CA SER A 182 -14.40 -3.02 9.59
C SER A 182 -14.26 -1.92 10.66
N ARG A 183 -15.40 -1.45 11.18
CA ARG A 183 -15.48 -0.46 12.27
C ARG A 183 -14.75 0.85 11.96
N VAL A 184 -14.86 1.34 10.72
CA VAL A 184 -14.39 2.68 10.34
C VAL A 184 -15.50 3.69 10.62
N TYR A 185 -15.18 4.75 11.34
CA TYR A 185 -16.15 5.79 11.69
C TYR A 185 -15.53 7.19 11.63
N ILE A 186 -16.39 8.20 11.56
CA ILE A 186 -15.99 9.60 11.64
C ILE A 186 -16.47 10.13 12.98
N GLU A 187 -15.57 10.76 13.72
CA GLU A 187 -15.85 11.47 14.97
C GLU A 187 -15.61 12.96 14.77
N GLU A 188 -16.58 13.77 15.22
CA GLU A 188 -16.43 15.22 15.22
C GLU A 188 -15.66 15.66 16.46
N ALA A 189 -14.68 16.53 16.29
CA ALA A 189 -13.88 17.08 17.37
C ALA A 189 -13.69 18.59 17.17
N PHE A 190 -13.62 19.31 18.29
CA PHE A 190 -13.26 20.74 18.28
C PHE A 190 -11.86 20.90 18.83
N ILE A 191 -11.00 21.59 18.09
CA ILE A 191 -9.62 21.91 18.46
C ILE A 191 -9.45 23.41 18.25
N ASP A 192 -9.11 24.13 19.30
CA ASP A 192 -8.92 25.58 19.25
C ASP A 192 -10.11 26.34 18.64
N GLY A 193 -11.34 25.86 18.92
CA GLY A 193 -12.58 26.43 18.38
C GLY A 193 -12.91 26.02 16.93
N GLU A 194 -12.06 25.31 16.25
CA GLU A 194 -12.29 24.80 14.90
C GLU A 194 -12.82 23.36 14.91
N LYS A 195 -13.78 23.06 14.04
CA LYS A 195 -14.38 21.73 13.89
C LYS A 195 -13.53 20.87 12.95
N TYR A 196 -13.25 19.63 13.41
CA TYR A 196 -12.54 18.61 12.64
C TYR A 196 -13.35 17.31 12.56
N PHE A 197 -13.19 16.61 11.43
CA PHE A 197 -13.75 15.29 11.16
C PHE A 197 -12.61 14.27 11.21
N ARG A 198 -12.52 13.51 12.28
CA ARG A 198 -11.48 12.50 12.52
C ARG A 198 -11.94 11.15 12.03
N VAL A 199 -11.16 10.52 11.16
CA VAL A 199 -11.42 9.15 10.67
C VAL A 199 -10.69 8.19 11.57
N ARG A 200 -11.43 7.32 12.22
CA ARG A 200 -10.94 6.37 13.22
C ARG A 200 -11.37 4.95 12.92
N LEU A 201 -10.57 3.98 13.39
CA LEU A 201 -10.83 2.56 13.28
C LEU A 201 -10.78 1.87 14.62
N GLY A 202 -11.69 0.91 14.79
CA GLY A 202 -11.72 -0.02 15.90
C GLY A 202 -12.04 0.64 17.25
N LYS A 203 -12.06 -0.21 18.23
CA LYS A 203 -11.93 0.07 19.66
C LYS A 203 -11.25 -1.18 20.19
N PHE A 204 -10.05 -1.03 20.74
CA PHE A 204 -9.18 -2.15 21.12
C PHE A 204 -8.91 -2.07 22.62
N ASP A 205 -9.12 -3.16 23.32
CA ASP A 205 -8.72 -3.30 24.71
C ASP A 205 -7.22 -3.66 24.81
N SER A 206 -6.67 -4.28 23.75
CA SER A 206 -5.27 -4.68 23.66
C SER A 206 -4.45 -3.65 22.86
N ARG A 207 -3.37 -3.18 23.48
CA ARG A 207 -2.36 -2.35 22.81
C ARG A 207 -1.72 -3.05 21.60
N LYS A 208 -1.51 -4.37 21.72
CA LYS A 208 -0.93 -5.18 20.65
C LYS A 208 -1.80 -5.16 19.39
N ASP A 209 -3.12 -5.27 19.55
CA ASP A 209 -4.05 -5.29 18.41
C ASP A 209 -4.15 -3.92 17.76
N ALA A 210 -4.17 -2.84 18.54
CA ALA A 210 -4.11 -1.49 18.02
C ALA A 210 -2.81 -1.24 17.24
N HIS A 211 -1.66 -1.66 17.75
CA HIS A 211 -0.38 -1.57 17.05
C HIS A 211 -0.33 -2.41 15.78
N PHE A 212 -0.90 -3.62 15.79
CA PHE A 212 -0.95 -4.46 14.60
C PHE A 212 -1.70 -3.76 13.46
N LEU A 213 -2.90 -3.23 13.75
CA LEU A 213 -3.67 -2.47 12.77
C LEU A 213 -2.93 -1.20 12.33
N ALA A 214 -2.37 -0.44 13.27
CA ALA A 214 -1.65 0.79 12.97
C ALA A 214 -0.44 0.55 12.04
N ASN A 215 0.34 -0.51 12.30
CA ASN A 215 1.46 -0.88 11.44
C ASN A 215 1.00 -1.32 10.04
N THR A 216 -0.09 -2.08 9.95
CA THR A 216 -0.68 -2.48 8.66
C THR A 216 -1.09 -1.27 7.83
N LEU A 217 -1.74 -0.28 8.46
CA LEU A 217 -2.13 0.97 7.79
C LEU A 217 -0.91 1.82 7.40
N ALA A 218 0.13 1.87 8.26
CA ALA A 218 1.38 2.57 7.94
C ALA A 218 2.09 1.92 6.74
N GLU A 219 2.08 0.59 6.62
CA GLU A 219 2.57 -0.12 5.43
C GLU A 219 1.78 0.24 4.16
N GLU A 220 0.49 0.58 4.27
CA GLU A 220 -0.31 1.09 3.15
C GLU A 220 -0.05 2.59 2.86
N GLY A 221 0.73 3.27 3.69
CA GLY A 221 1.16 4.66 3.51
C GLY A 221 0.34 5.69 4.31
N TYR A 222 -0.54 5.25 5.21
CA TYR A 222 -1.27 6.16 6.08
C TYR A 222 -0.38 6.66 7.23
N LYS A 223 -0.55 7.93 7.60
CA LYS A 223 -0.03 8.47 8.88
C LYS A 223 -1.04 8.11 9.95
N VAL A 224 -0.61 7.41 10.99
CA VAL A 224 -1.51 6.77 11.95
C VAL A 224 -1.17 7.21 13.37
N ILE A 225 -2.20 7.49 14.17
CA ILE A 225 -2.06 7.83 15.58
C ILE A 225 -2.87 6.81 16.39
N ILE A 226 -2.22 6.18 17.37
CA ILE A 226 -2.91 5.37 18.39
C ILE A 226 -3.23 6.27 19.55
N MET A 227 -4.52 6.37 19.89
CA MET A 227 -5.04 7.24 20.96
C MET A 227 -6.13 6.55 21.78
N LYS A 228 -6.60 7.24 22.83
CA LYS A 228 -7.68 6.75 23.70
C LYS A 228 -9.06 7.08 23.13
#